data_e575b408b02411099ae9e68dff86fd08
#
_entry.id   e575b408b02411099ae9e68dff86fd08
#
_cell.length_a   1.000
_cell.length_b   1.000
_cell.length_c   1.000
_cell.angle_alpha   90.00
_cell.angle_beta   90.00
_cell.angle_gamma   90.00
#
_symmetry.space_group_name_H-M   'P 1'
#
loop_
_entity.id
_entity.type
_entity.pdbx_description
1 polymer ?
#
loop_
_entity_poly.entity_id
_entity_poly.type
_entity_poly.pdbx_seq_one_letter_code
_entity_poly.pdbx_strand_id
1 'polypeptide(L)'
;MKYKITDSQLVSVVFLYLDNQDFIQIKNRDSIFFVNSEGDEYAQIRYDKDDGWCGIYYELIDEISSFFSLEQNDSKEVIGRWVENTLQMRVTNTRLLFDSFYLLVENTLQLRNN
;
A
#
# COMPACT_ATOMS: atom_id res chain seq x y z
N MET A 1 -1.04 15.39 19.43
CA MET A 1 -2.43 15.34 18.91
C MET A 1 -2.44 14.58 17.60
N LYS A 2 -3.40 13.70 17.47
CA LYS A 2 -3.56 12.96 16.22
C LYS A 2 -4.61 13.61 15.34
N TYR A 3 -4.34 13.67 14.04
CA TYR A 3 -5.23 14.29 13.08
C TYR A 3 -6.29 13.30 12.61
N LYS A 4 -7.42 13.84 12.19
CA LYS A 4 -8.49 13.00 11.62
C LYS A 4 -8.29 12.87 10.12
N ILE A 5 -8.59 11.69 9.59
CA ILE A 5 -8.41 11.39 8.18
C ILE A 5 -9.39 12.16 7.28
N THR A 6 -10.38 12.82 7.87
CA THR A 6 -11.31 13.67 7.13
C THR A 6 -10.69 15.00 6.67
N ASP A 7 -9.53 15.36 7.19
CA ASP A 7 -8.83 16.56 6.77
C ASP A 7 -8.28 16.36 5.35
N SER A 8 -8.83 17.10 4.39
CA SER A 8 -8.46 16.93 2.99
C SER A 8 -7.02 17.36 2.71
N GLN A 9 -6.50 18.34 3.45
CA GLN A 9 -5.09 18.75 3.31
C GLN A 9 -4.16 17.64 3.78
N LEU A 10 -4.49 17.00 4.89
CA LEU A 10 -3.71 15.88 5.41
C LEU A 10 -3.71 14.72 4.44
N VAL A 11 -4.88 14.39 3.88
CA VAL A 11 -4.98 13.32 2.88
C VAL A 11 -4.08 13.62 1.68
N SER A 12 -4.10 14.86 1.19
CA SER A 12 -3.26 15.27 0.06
C SER A 12 -1.78 15.13 0.37
N VAL A 13 -1.35 15.49 1.57
CA VAL A 13 0.05 15.41 1.97
C VAL A 13 0.48 13.94 2.09
N VAL A 14 -0.37 13.08 2.63
CA VAL A 14 -0.07 11.66 2.72
C VAL A 14 0.02 11.04 1.32
N PHE A 15 -0.87 11.43 0.42
CA PHE A 15 -0.82 10.97 -0.98
C PHE A 15 0.50 11.35 -1.63
N LEU A 16 0.94 12.59 -1.44
CA LEU A 16 2.21 13.04 -1.97
C LEU A 16 3.38 12.25 -1.40
N TYR A 17 3.34 11.99 -0.10
CA TYR A 17 4.36 11.17 0.57
C TYR A 17 4.43 9.77 -0.06
N LEU A 18 3.28 9.14 -0.28
CA LEU A 18 3.23 7.80 -0.87
C LEU A 18 3.68 7.83 -2.33
N ASP A 19 3.32 8.86 -3.08
CA ASP A 19 3.78 9.02 -4.46
C ASP A 19 5.31 9.12 -4.52
N ASN A 20 5.91 9.79 -3.54
CA ASN A 20 7.36 9.99 -3.48
C ASN A 20 8.13 8.75 -3.01
N GLN A 21 7.45 7.70 -2.60
CA GLN A 21 8.11 6.43 -2.28
C GLN A 21 8.55 5.69 -3.55
N ASP A 22 8.07 6.12 -4.70
CA ASP A 22 8.41 5.51 -6.00
C ASP A 22 8.15 4.01 -6.03
N PHE A 23 6.98 3.61 -5.55
CA PHE A 23 6.61 2.20 -5.59
C PHE A 23 6.56 1.69 -7.02
N ILE A 24 7.11 0.49 -7.22
CA ILE A 24 6.98 -0.26 -8.46
C ILE A 24 5.78 -1.18 -8.32
N GLN A 25 4.89 -1.15 -9.29
CA GLN A 25 3.76 -2.07 -9.33
C GLN A 25 4.15 -3.34 -10.07
N ILE A 26 3.99 -4.48 -9.40
CA ILE A 26 4.20 -5.78 -9.99
C ILE A 26 2.86 -6.44 -10.11
N LYS A 27 2.42 -6.66 -11.35
CA LYS A 27 1.08 -7.18 -11.64
C LYS A 27 1.14 -8.64 -12.02
N ASN A 28 0.27 -9.43 -11.43
CA ASN A 28 0.05 -10.77 -11.90
C ASN A 28 -1.44 -10.95 -12.17
N ARG A 29 -1.85 -12.19 -12.38
CA ARG A 29 -3.23 -12.50 -12.78
C ARG A 29 -4.27 -11.99 -11.79
N ASP A 30 -4.02 -12.19 -10.49
CA ASP A 30 -5.02 -11.96 -9.47
C ASP A 30 -4.69 -10.80 -8.54
N SER A 31 -3.45 -10.31 -8.59
CA SER A 31 -2.99 -9.35 -7.59
C SER A 31 -2.07 -8.30 -8.21
N ILE A 32 -1.99 -7.15 -7.52
CA ILE A 32 -1.02 -6.10 -7.83
C ILE A 32 -0.24 -5.85 -6.55
N PHE A 33 1.09 -5.92 -6.65
CA PHE A 33 1.97 -5.66 -5.50
C PHE A 33 2.67 -4.32 -5.69
N PHE A 34 2.76 -3.56 -4.60
CA PHE A 34 3.54 -2.32 -4.57
C PHE A 34 4.84 -2.60 -3.84
N VAL A 35 5.95 -2.49 -4.55
CA VAL A 35 7.28 -2.85 -4.07
C VAL A 35 8.14 -1.61 -4.03
N ASN A 36 9.02 -1.52 -3.03
CA ASN A 36 9.97 -0.42 -2.91
C ASN A 36 10.93 -0.43 -4.10
N SER A 37 11.16 0.74 -4.69
CA SER A 37 11.99 0.88 -5.89
C SER A 37 13.49 0.68 -5.63
N GLU A 38 13.93 0.69 -4.38
CA GLU A 38 15.34 0.58 -4.04
C GLU A 38 15.86 -0.85 -4.03
N GLY A 39 15.15 -1.76 -4.69
CA GLY A 39 15.59 -3.13 -4.79
C GLY A 39 15.16 -4.03 -3.64
N ASP A 40 14.28 -3.53 -2.82
CA ASP A 40 13.69 -4.31 -1.76
C ASP A 40 12.82 -5.40 -2.37
N GLU A 41 12.99 -6.63 -1.91
CA GLU A 41 12.25 -7.77 -2.42
C GLU A 41 10.89 -7.93 -1.76
N TYR A 42 10.55 -7.04 -0.84
CA TYR A 42 9.32 -7.12 -0.07
C TYR A 42 8.27 -6.19 -0.66
N ALA A 43 7.06 -6.71 -0.81
CA ALA A 43 5.92 -5.88 -1.15
C ALA A 43 5.42 -5.17 0.11
N GLN A 44 5.10 -3.91 -0.04
CA GLN A 44 4.53 -3.11 1.05
C GLN A 44 3.01 -3.15 1.03
N ILE A 45 2.43 -3.34 -0.15
CA ILE A 45 0.97 -3.36 -0.34
C ILE A 45 0.64 -4.46 -1.34
N ARG A 46 -0.44 -5.19 -1.07
CA ARG A 46 -1.01 -6.15 -2.01
C ARG A 46 -2.46 -5.79 -2.28
N TYR A 47 -2.82 -5.64 -3.53
CA TYR A 47 -4.20 -5.43 -3.95
C TYR A 47 -4.72 -6.70 -4.64
N ASP A 48 -5.85 -7.21 -4.17
CA ASP A 48 -6.50 -8.38 -4.78
C ASP A 48 -7.57 -7.88 -5.74
N LYS A 49 -7.42 -8.24 -7.02
CA LYS A 49 -8.31 -7.75 -8.07
C LYS A 49 -9.71 -8.34 -7.99
N ASP A 50 -9.83 -9.55 -7.45
CA ASP A 50 -11.13 -10.24 -7.46
C ASP A 50 -12.14 -9.60 -6.52
N ASP A 51 -11.72 -9.23 -5.31
CA ASP A 51 -12.63 -8.69 -4.31
C ASP A 51 -12.30 -7.28 -3.85
N GLY A 52 -11.22 -6.69 -4.36
CA GLY A 52 -10.83 -5.33 -3.98
C GLY A 52 -10.16 -5.22 -2.63
N TRP A 53 -9.71 -6.33 -2.09
CA TRP A 53 -9.04 -6.39 -0.81
C TRP A 53 -7.65 -5.77 -0.92
N CYS A 54 -7.28 -4.98 0.08
CA CYS A 54 -5.97 -4.32 0.12
C CYS A 54 -5.26 -4.70 1.41
N GLY A 55 -4.18 -5.45 1.29
CA GLY A 55 -3.32 -5.80 2.43
C GLY A 55 -2.15 -4.85 2.51
N ILE A 56 -1.87 -4.34 3.70
CA ILE A 56 -0.81 -3.36 3.92
C ILE A 56 0.14 -3.89 4.99
N TYR A 57 1.42 -3.95 4.65
CA TYR A 57 2.45 -4.41 5.57
C TYR A 57 2.54 -3.46 6.75
N TYR A 58 2.62 -4.02 7.97
CA TYR A 58 2.51 -3.23 9.19
C TYR A 58 3.56 -2.12 9.28
N GLU A 59 4.75 -2.33 8.74
CA GLU A 59 5.80 -1.31 8.81
C GLU A 59 5.41 -0.04 8.06
N LEU A 60 4.71 -0.17 6.92
CA LEU A 60 4.23 1.01 6.19
C LEU A 60 3.16 1.75 6.99
N ILE A 61 2.27 1.00 7.64
CA ILE A 61 1.24 1.61 8.49
C ILE A 61 1.90 2.36 9.64
N ASP A 62 2.89 1.76 10.30
CA ASP A 62 3.60 2.38 11.40
C ASP A 62 4.35 3.64 10.95
N GLU A 63 4.95 3.59 9.77
CA GLU A 63 5.66 4.74 9.21
C GLU A 63 4.71 5.92 8.98
N ILE A 64 3.58 5.67 8.34
CA ILE A 64 2.57 6.72 8.09
C ILE A 64 1.99 7.23 9.40
N SER A 65 1.69 6.32 10.32
CA SER A 65 1.14 6.70 11.64
C SER A 65 2.10 7.61 12.41
N SER A 66 3.37 7.27 12.43
CA SER A 66 4.38 8.04 13.14
C SER A 66 4.65 9.37 12.46
N PHE A 67 4.80 9.36 11.14
CA PHE A 67 5.18 10.56 10.40
C PHE A 67 4.07 11.60 10.41
N PHE A 68 2.82 11.20 10.32
CA PHE A 68 1.70 12.10 10.20
C PHE A 68 0.85 12.19 11.47
N SER A 69 1.27 11.56 12.55
CA SER A 69 0.52 11.55 13.83
C SER A 69 -0.90 11.04 13.64
N LEU A 70 -1.03 9.93 12.92
CA LEU A 70 -2.32 9.28 12.68
C LEU A 70 -2.46 8.01 13.51
N GLU A 71 -3.69 7.64 13.79
CA GLU A 71 -3.98 6.35 14.38
C GLU A 71 -3.86 5.27 13.31
N GLN A 72 -3.64 4.04 13.75
CA GLN A 72 -3.39 2.92 12.83
C GLN A 72 -4.53 2.71 11.85
N ASN A 73 -5.77 2.78 12.32
CA ASN A 73 -6.93 2.62 11.45
C ASN A 73 -7.04 3.74 10.41
N ASP A 74 -6.72 4.95 10.79
CA ASP A 74 -6.73 6.08 9.87
C ASP A 74 -5.62 5.95 8.82
N SER A 75 -4.46 5.46 9.23
CA SER A 75 -3.37 5.20 8.30
C SER A 75 -3.75 4.15 7.26
N LYS A 76 -4.38 3.06 7.71
CA LYS A 76 -4.89 2.03 6.78
C LYS A 76 -5.87 2.63 5.79
N GLU A 77 -6.79 3.45 6.28
CA GLU A 77 -7.81 4.05 5.43
C GLU A 77 -7.21 4.96 4.37
N VAL A 78 -6.26 5.82 4.75
CA VAL A 78 -5.67 6.75 3.77
C VAL A 78 -4.81 5.99 2.76
N ILE A 79 -4.09 4.97 3.18
CA ILE A 79 -3.32 4.15 2.27
C ILE A 79 -4.26 3.44 1.28
N GLY A 80 -5.37 2.90 1.77
CA GLY A 80 -6.37 2.27 0.91
C GLY A 80 -6.93 3.23 -0.12
N ARG A 81 -7.23 4.46 0.28
CA ARG A 81 -7.67 5.50 -0.65
C ARG A 81 -6.61 5.84 -1.69
N TRP A 82 -5.36 5.87 -1.27
CA TRP A 82 -4.25 6.12 -2.19
C TRP A 82 -4.13 5.00 -3.23
N VAL A 83 -4.26 3.74 -2.80
CA VAL A 83 -4.25 2.59 -3.71
C VAL A 83 -5.41 2.70 -4.71
N GLU A 84 -6.60 3.00 -4.21
CA GLU A 84 -7.78 3.16 -5.05
C GLU A 84 -7.57 4.27 -6.09
N ASN A 85 -7.02 5.39 -5.66
CA ASN A 85 -6.76 6.51 -6.55
C ASN A 85 -5.67 6.18 -7.58
N THR A 86 -4.62 5.50 -7.14
CA THR A 86 -3.48 5.16 -8.00
C THR A 86 -3.86 4.12 -9.06
N LEU A 87 -4.61 3.10 -8.66
CA LEU A 87 -4.99 2.02 -9.56
C LEU A 87 -6.28 2.31 -10.34
N GLN A 88 -7.07 3.30 -9.91
CA GLN A 88 -8.41 3.56 -10.45
C GLN A 88 -9.28 2.30 -10.34
N MET A 89 -9.13 1.60 -9.23
CA MET A 89 -9.85 0.38 -8.91
C MET A 89 -10.38 0.48 -7.49
N ARG A 90 -11.55 -0.08 -7.25
CA ARG A 90 -12.20 0.02 -5.95
C ARG A 90 -11.47 -0.80 -4.89
N VAL A 91 -11.19 -0.18 -3.75
CA VAL A 91 -10.70 -0.85 -2.56
C VAL A 91 -11.89 -1.07 -1.63
N THR A 92 -12.22 -2.32 -1.37
CA THR A 92 -13.39 -2.68 -0.56
C THR A 92 -13.07 -2.87 0.90
N ASN A 93 -11.80 -3.20 1.21
CA ASN A 93 -11.38 -3.52 2.56
C ASN A 93 -9.88 -3.36 2.67
N THR A 94 -9.41 -2.90 3.82
CA THR A 94 -7.97 -2.81 4.10
C THR A 94 -7.65 -3.67 5.32
N ARG A 95 -6.48 -4.33 5.28
CA ARG A 95 -6.02 -5.17 6.37
C ARG A 95 -4.56 -4.90 6.67
N LEU A 96 -4.22 -4.92 7.96
CA LEU A 96 -2.83 -4.90 8.41
C LEU A 96 -2.27 -6.31 8.28
N LEU A 97 -1.09 -6.42 7.68
CA LEU A 97 -0.40 -7.70 7.51
C LEU A 97 0.94 -7.65 8.23
N PHE A 98 1.24 -8.70 8.97
CA PHE A 98 2.51 -8.82 9.69
C PHE A 98 3.56 -9.57 8.88
N ASP A 99 3.11 -10.45 7.98
CA ASP A 99 4.01 -11.21 7.13
C ASP A 99 4.29 -10.45 5.84
N SER A 100 5.53 -10.50 5.40
CA SER A 100 5.92 -9.87 4.15
C SER A 100 5.46 -10.71 2.96
N PHE A 101 5.40 -10.07 1.81
CA PHE A 101 5.05 -10.74 0.55
C PHE A 101 6.28 -11.18 -0.23
N TYR A 102 7.41 -11.35 0.44
CA TYR A 102 8.68 -11.61 -0.21
C TYR A 102 8.61 -12.74 -1.25
N LEU A 103 8.15 -13.90 -0.82
CA LEU A 103 8.09 -15.06 -1.70
C LEU A 103 7.13 -14.86 -2.88
N LEU A 104 6.03 -14.15 -2.64
CA LEU A 104 5.05 -13.88 -3.69
C LEU A 104 5.61 -12.91 -4.73
N VAL A 105 6.33 -11.91 -4.25
CA VAL A 105 6.98 -10.93 -5.15
C VAL A 105 8.04 -11.61 -6.00
N GLU A 106 8.87 -12.44 -5.39
CA GLU A 106 9.92 -13.15 -6.10
C GLU A 106 9.33 -14.03 -7.21
N ASN A 107 8.29 -14.79 -6.90
CA ASN A 107 7.62 -15.62 -7.88
C ASN A 107 7.03 -14.80 -9.02
N THR A 108 6.45 -13.66 -8.68
CA THR A 108 5.87 -12.75 -9.66
C THR A 108 6.94 -12.19 -10.59
N LEU A 109 8.10 -11.82 -10.04
CA LEU A 109 9.21 -11.32 -10.84
C LEU A 109 9.72 -12.37 -11.81
N GLN A 110 9.82 -13.62 -11.38
CA GLN A 110 10.23 -14.72 -12.24
C GLN A 110 9.26 -14.91 -13.41
N LEU A 111 7.97 -14.84 -13.14
CA LEU A 111 6.96 -14.95 -14.18
C LEU A 111 7.04 -13.80 -15.17
N ARG A 112 7.39 -12.61 -14.74
CA ARG A 112 7.53 -11.45 -15.62
C ARG A 112 8.70 -11.58 -16.57
N ASN A 113 9.75 -12.24 -16.15
CA ASN A 113 10.98 -12.38 -16.91
C ASN A 113 10.93 -13.53 -17.92
N ASN A 114 9.86 -14.27 -17.89
CA ASN A 114 9.61 -15.35 -18.85
C ASN A 114 8.69 -14.85 -19.97
#